data_a53bbc09fa6a5a3d1f7d5acdfd965dfd
#
_entry.id   a53bbc09fa6a5a3d1f7d5acdfd965dfd
#
_cell.length_a   1.000
_cell.length_b   1.000
_cell.length_c   1.000
_cell.angle_alpha   90.00
_cell.angle_beta   90.00
_cell.angle_gamma   90.00
#
_symmetry.space_group_name_H-M   'P 1'
#
loop_
_entity.id
_entity.type
_entity.pdbx_description
1 polymer ?
#
loop_
_entity_poly.entity_id
_entity_poly.type
_entity_poly.pdbx_seq_one_letter_code
_entity_poly.pdbx_strand_id
1 'polypeptide(L)'
;MKHTIYALTMFALAACTSPQEEAIDRHALVTRNNPEVTAMDSLSSLSVGNGEFAYTVDATGLQTFPEVYKNGVPLGTQSQWGWHSFGNPENYKPEEALVEYDFGHGHKELYATQPKEPGRAKEASDWYRVNPHRLHLGIIGLELENEVRPSDVQNIQQSLDMWNGIINSRFTLKETPYHIQTVCHPERDMIAARLSARQPAGIKFHFPYPTGGHCDDACNWEANDKHSTTLVSEDAQSAVLKRTLDATTYYVTISWEGAAKLREKSANYFVLTPTDSVFTFTCQFTPQASAAPILTFAEVQQASSGHWQNYWT
;
A
#
# COMPACT_ATOMS: atom_id res chain seq x y z
N MET A 1 -59.09 -26.24 -75.25
CA MET A 1 -58.38 -26.80 -74.09
C MET A 1 -57.11 -25.96 -73.90
N LYS A 2 -57.10 -25.06 -72.87
CA LYS A 2 -55.96 -24.21 -72.57
C LYS A 2 -55.41 -24.63 -71.19
N HIS A 3 -54.17 -25.16 -71.13
CA HIS A 3 -53.51 -25.51 -69.90
C HIS A 3 -52.71 -24.33 -69.42
N THR A 4 -53.09 -23.79 -68.27
CA THR A 4 -52.38 -22.72 -67.58
C THR A 4 -51.41 -23.36 -66.59
N ILE A 5 -50.12 -23.20 -66.80
CA ILE A 5 -49.04 -23.63 -65.88
C ILE A 5 -48.78 -22.53 -64.88
N TYR A 6 -49.02 -22.78 -63.60
CA TYR A 6 -48.62 -21.93 -62.49
C TYR A 6 -47.18 -22.25 -62.08
N ALA A 7 -46.27 -21.30 -62.32
CA ALA A 7 -44.92 -21.38 -61.79
C ALA A 7 -44.90 -20.89 -60.33
N LEU A 8 -44.60 -21.78 -59.40
CA LEU A 8 -44.46 -21.47 -57.96
C LEU A 8 -43.04 -21.00 -57.71
N THR A 9 -42.85 -19.66 -57.52
CA THR A 9 -41.56 -19.09 -57.20
C THR A 9 -41.32 -19.22 -55.68
N MET A 10 -40.43 -20.10 -55.26
CA MET A 10 -39.96 -20.24 -53.88
C MET A 10 -38.95 -19.12 -53.58
N PHE A 11 -39.35 -18.15 -52.78
CA PHE A 11 -38.42 -17.16 -52.18
C PHE A 11 -37.70 -17.82 -51.02
N ALA A 12 -36.42 -18.16 -51.19
CA ALA A 12 -35.52 -18.54 -50.08
C ALA A 12 -35.18 -17.29 -49.29
N LEU A 13 -35.75 -17.12 -48.11
CA LEU A 13 -35.31 -16.15 -47.12
C LEU A 13 -33.95 -16.59 -46.56
N ALA A 14 -32.88 -16.04 -47.10
CA ALA A 14 -31.58 -16.14 -46.46
C ALA A 14 -31.63 -15.30 -45.18
N ALA A 15 -31.83 -15.95 -44.03
CA ALA A 15 -31.64 -15.33 -42.74
C ALA A 15 -30.14 -15.01 -42.60
N CYS A 16 -29.76 -13.74 -42.77
CA CYS A 16 -28.47 -13.26 -42.30
C CYS A 16 -28.46 -13.39 -40.78
N THR A 17 -27.89 -14.48 -40.28
CA THR A 17 -27.43 -14.53 -38.89
C THR A 17 -26.30 -13.55 -38.76
N SER A 18 -26.59 -12.39 -38.15
CA SER A 18 -25.52 -11.48 -37.69
C SER A 18 -24.54 -12.31 -36.87
N PRO A 19 -23.22 -12.19 -37.11
CA PRO A 19 -22.26 -12.82 -36.21
C PRO A 19 -22.58 -12.32 -34.81
N GLN A 20 -22.89 -13.22 -33.90
CA GLN A 20 -23.10 -12.93 -32.51
C GLN A 20 -21.72 -12.43 -32.04
N GLU A 21 -21.59 -11.14 -31.73
CA GLU A 21 -20.37 -10.64 -31.12
C GLU A 21 -20.09 -11.50 -29.88
N GLU A 22 -18.99 -12.23 -29.91
CA GLU A 22 -18.55 -12.98 -28.74
C GLU A 22 -18.37 -11.98 -27.60
N ALA A 23 -19.12 -12.18 -26.53
CA ALA A 23 -18.98 -11.38 -25.34
C ALA A 23 -17.54 -11.51 -24.82
N ILE A 24 -16.90 -10.37 -24.55
CA ILE A 24 -15.53 -10.35 -24.03
C ILE A 24 -15.50 -11.08 -22.68
N ASP A 25 -14.72 -12.15 -22.58
CA ASP A 25 -14.41 -12.79 -21.31
C ASP A 25 -13.47 -11.89 -20.48
N ARG A 26 -14.08 -11.01 -19.69
CA ARG A 26 -13.36 -10.03 -18.87
C ARG A 26 -12.50 -10.70 -17.81
N HIS A 27 -12.93 -11.83 -17.25
CA HIS A 27 -12.15 -12.59 -16.28
C HIS A 27 -10.84 -13.09 -16.91
N ALA A 28 -10.91 -13.78 -18.04
CA ALA A 28 -9.73 -14.25 -18.75
C ALA A 28 -8.84 -13.07 -19.21
N LEU A 29 -9.45 -11.96 -19.63
CA LEU A 29 -8.71 -10.76 -20.03
C LEU A 29 -7.92 -10.14 -18.88
N VAL A 30 -8.50 -10.04 -17.69
CA VAL A 30 -7.85 -9.48 -16.51
C VAL A 30 -6.78 -10.44 -15.98
N THR A 31 -7.15 -11.70 -15.74
CA THR A 31 -6.27 -12.66 -15.06
C THR A 31 -5.02 -13.03 -15.86
N ARG A 32 -5.07 -13.03 -17.20
CA ARG A 32 -3.87 -13.24 -18.04
C ARG A 32 -2.82 -12.12 -17.92
N ASN A 33 -3.20 -10.96 -17.34
CA ASN A 33 -2.30 -9.81 -17.12
C ASN A 33 -1.89 -9.67 -15.66
N ASN A 34 -2.15 -10.65 -14.81
CA ASN A 34 -1.72 -10.63 -13.42
C ASN A 34 -0.19 -10.46 -13.35
N PRO A 35 0.33 -9.45 -12.64
CA PRO A 35 1.77 -9.29 -12.47
C PRO A 35 2.36 -10.47 -11.68
N GLU A 36 3.55 -10.89 -12.05
CA GLU A 36 4.30 -11.96 -11.38
C GLU A 36 5.71 -11.47 -11.03
N VAL A 37 6.18 -11.81 -9.83
CA VAL A 37 7.51 -11.47 -9.33
C VAL A 37 8.20 -12.77 -8.85
N THR A 38 9.42 -13.01 -9.34
CA THR A 38 10.18 -14.23 -9.04
C THR A 38 11.54 -13.96 -8.37
N ALA A 39 11.84 -12.69 -8.07
CA ALA A 39 13.07 -12.27 -7.41
C ALA A 39 12.82 -11.04 -6.53
N MET A 40 13.75 -10.75 -5.62
CA MET A 40 13.83 -9.46 -4.94
C MET A 40 14.34 -8.42 -5.95
N ASP A 41 13.45 -7.62 -6.50
CA ASP A 41 13.77 -6.56 -7.45
C ASP A 41 13.21 -5.23 -6.92
N SER A 42 14.10 -4.29 -6.67
CA SER A 42 13.76 -2.97 -6.11
C SER A 42 12.81 -2.14 -6.99
N LEU A 43 12.63 -2.49 -8.26
CA LEU A 43 11.74 -1.82 -9.22
C LEU A 43 10.41 -2.56 -9.42
N SER A 44 10.25 -3.74 -8.85
CA SER A 44 9.11 -4.65 -9.10
C SER A 44 8.27 -4.93 -7.84
N SER A 45 8.16 -3.95 -6.94
CA SER A 45 7.25 -4.06 -5.78
C SER A 45 5.79 -4.08 -6.23
N LEU A 46 4.96 -4.93 -5.60
CA LEU A 46 3.51 -4.96 -5.82
C LEU A 46 2.80 -4.12 -4.75
N SER A 47 1.58 -3.67 -5.08
CA SER A 47 0.78 -2.86 -4.16
C SER A 47 -0.66 -3.33 -4.13
N VAL A 48 -1.29 -3.21 -2.97
CA VAL A 48 -2.74 -3.24 -2.79
C VAL A 48 -3.21 -1.89 -2.27
N GLY A 49 -4.43 -1.50 -2.60
CA GLY A 49 -4.98 -0.21 -2.19
C GLY A 49 -6.45 -0.06 -2.56
N ASN A 50 -7.02 1.10 -2.24
CA ASN A 50 -8.43 1.40 -2.48
C ASN A 50 -8.65 2.78 -3.16
N GLY A 51 -7.57 3.40 -3.68
CA GLY A 51 -7.60 4.73 -4.29
C GLY A 51 -7.28 5.85 -3.30
N GLU A 52 -7.56 5.68 -2.01
CA GLU A 52 -7.24 6.62 -0.93
C GLU A 52 -6.10 6.13 -0.04
N PHE A 53 -5.90 4.83 0.03
CA PHE A 53 -4.86 4.15 0.79
C PHE A 53 -4.07 3.21 -0.13
N ALA A 54 -2.78 3.09 0.13
CA ALA A 54 -1.88 2.20 -0.58
C ALA A 54 -0.90 1.52 0.38
N TYR A 55 -0.66 0.24 0.14
CA TYR A 55 0.32 -0.58 0.84
C TYR A 55 1.16 -1.35 -0.17
N THR A 56 2.44 -0.97 -0.27
CA THR A 56 3.40 -1.56 -1.20
C THR A 56 4.23 -2.61 -0.48
N VAL A 57 4.38 -3.79 -1.08
CA VAL A 57 5.04 -4.94 -0.47
C VAL A 57 6.27 -5.37 -1.24
N ASP A 58 7.22 -6.01 -0.54
CA ASP A 58 8.32 -6.74 -1.15
C ASP A 58 7.88 -8.16 -1.60
N ALA A 59 8.82 -8.96 -2.09
CA ALA A 59 8.54 -10.32 -2.56
C ALA A 59 8.04 -11.27 -1.47
N THR A 60 8.11 -10.91 -0.18
CA THR A 60 7.50 -11.70 0.91
C THR A 60 5.99 -11.48 1.04
N GLY A 61 5.44 -10.47 0.37
CA GLY A 61 4.02 -10.10 0.47
C GLY A 61 3.73 -9.14 1.63
N LEU A 62 4.74 -8.72 2.38
CA LEU A 62 4.71 -7.71 3.42
C LEU A 62 5.86 -6.70 3.16
N GLN A 63 6.25 -5.91 4.17
CA GLN A 63 7.36 -4.96 4.09
C GLN A 63 8.53 -5.45 4.94
N THR A 64 9.08 -6.62 4.59
CA THR A 64 10.10 -7.30 5.38
C THR A 64 11.49 -6.69 5.20
N PHE A 65 11.86 -6.35 3.96
CA PHE A 65 13.17 -5.85 3.55
C PHE A 65 13.09 -4.48 2.85
N PRO A 66 12.64 -3.43 3.54
CA PRO A 66 12.45 -2.10 2.91
C PRO A 66 13.76 -1.51 2.37
N GLU A 67 14.91 -1.87 2.95
CA GLU A 67 16.23 -1.39 2.53
C GLU A 67 16.59 -1.80 1.11
N VAL A 68 16.06 -2.92 0.60
CA VAL A 68 16.27 -3.37 -0.79
C VAL A 68 15.62 -2.40 -1.78
N TYR A 69 14.49 -1.84 -1.40
CA TYR A 69 13.62 -1.01 -2.27
C TYR A 69 13.91 0.49 -2.14
N LYS A 70 14.72 0.90 -1.18
CA LYS A 70 14.98 2.32 -0.86
C LYS A 70 15.43 3.15 -2.07
N ASN A 71 16.26 2.58 -2.96
CA ASN A 71 16.77 3.26 -4.16
C ASN A 71 16.01 2.88 -5.44
N GLY A 72 14.90 2.19 -5.32
CA GLY A 72 14.03 1.80 -6.42
C GLY A 72 12.63 2.38 -6.25
N VAL A 73 11.63 1.50 -6.07
CA VAL A 73 10.26 1.87 -5.65
C VAL A 73 10.14 1.61 -4.15
N PRO A 74 10.31 2.63 -3.29
CA PRO A 74 10.29 2.45 -1.84
C PRO A 74 8.99 1.79 -1.38
N LEU A 75 9.10 0.87 -0.42
CA LEU A 75 7.92 0.29 0.20
C LEU A 75 7.23 1.37 1.05
N GLY A 76 5.91 1.49 0.91
CA GLY A 76 5.15 2.53 1.59
C GLY A 76 3.82 2.03 2.12
N THR A 77 3.40 2.65 3.22
CA THR A 77 2.04 2.58 3.77
C THR A 77 1.55 4.02 3.84
N GLN A 78 0.63 4.40 2.96
CA GLN A 78 0.22 5.79 2.80
C GLN A 78 -1.29 5.90 2.70
N SER A 79 -1.84 7.00 3.23
CA SER A 79 -3.25 7.37 3.10
C SER A 79 -3.40 8.81 2.64
N GLN A 80 -4.53 9.12 1.98
CA GLN A 80 -4.84 10.46 1.51
C GLN A 80 -4.88 11.51 2.63
N TRP A 81 -5.29 11.14 3.85
CA TRP A 81 -5.30 12.04 5.01
C TRP A 81 -3.94 12.18 5.68
N GLY A 82 -2.99 11.30 5.39
CA GLY A 82 -1.67 11.21 6.03
C GLY A 82 -0.74 12.35 5.63
N TRP A 83 -1.05 13.58 6.05
CA TRP A 83 -0.23 14.76 5.83
C TRP A 83 0.38 15.24 7.12
N HIS A 84 1.61 15.74 7.02
CA HIS A 84 2.34 16.36 8.13
C HIS A 84 3.06 17.61 7.67
N SER A 85 3.30 18.52 8.59
CA SER A 85 4.16 19.69 8.40
C SER A 85 5.01 19.89 9.63
N PHE A 86 6.29 20.15 9.42
CA PHE A 86 7.17 20.63 10.48
C PHE A 86 6.75 22.04 10.92
N GLY A 87 7.05 22.38 12.16
CA GLY A 87 6.86 23.72 12.66
C GLY A 87 7.60 24.77 11.81
N ASN A 88 7.11 26.01 11.82
CA ASN A 88 7.73 27.15 11.15
C ASN A 88 8.23 28.19 12.18
N PRO A 89 9.27 27.86 12.98
CA PRO A 89 9.76 28.76 14.02
C PRO A 89 10.35 30.05 13.46
N GLU A 90 10.91 29.99 12.25
CA GLU A 90 11.49 31.12 11.55
C GLU A 90 10.44 32.00 10.86
N ASN A 91 9.18 31.63 10.92
CA ASN A 91 8.06 32.35 10.35
C ASN A 91 8.26 32.70 8.86
N TYR A 92 8.75 31.73 8.07
CA TYR A 92 8.86 31.88 6.62
C TYR A 92 7.52 32.20 5.97
N LYS A 93 7.55 33.13 5.00
CA LYS A 93 6.37 33.52 4.22
C LYS A 93 6.49 32.97 2.80
N PRO A 94 5.36 32.60 2.15
CA PRO A 94 5.38 32.09 0.76
C PRO A 94 6.10 33.04 -0.20
N GLU A 95 5.92 34.35 0.00
CA GLU A 95 6.50 35.40 -0.86
C GLU A 95 8.04 35.40 -0.82
N GLU A 96 8.65 34.94 0.27
CA GLU A 96 10.11 34.83 0.40
C GLU A 96 10.71 33.75 -0.50
N ALA A 97 9.88 32.76 -0.93
CA ALA A 97 10.27 31.68 -1.83
C ALA A 97 9.93 31.97 -3.30
N LEU A 98 9.42 33.16 -3.60
CA LEU A 98 9.01 33.56 -4.94
C LEU A 98 10.01 34.52 -5.57
N VAL A 99 10.20 34.42 -6.88
CA VAL A 99 10.99 35.34 -7.69
C VAL A 99 10.14 35.80 -8.88
N GLU A 100 10.18 37.09 -9.17
CA GLU A 100 9.53 37.62 -10.37
C GLU A 100 10.29 37.21 -11.62
N TYR A 101 9.56 36.58 -12.53
CA TYR A 101 10.04 36.25 -13.87
C TYR A 101 9.39 37.13 -14.91
N ASP A 102 10.17 37.67 -15.84
CA ASP A 102 9.70 38.39 -16.99
C ASP A 102 9.62 37.43 -18.20
N PHE A 103 8.38 37.14 -18.62
CA PHE A 103 8.11 36.28 -19.78
C PHE A 103 8.12 37.06 -21.10
N GLY A 104 8.52 38.32 -21.09
CA GLY A 104 8.50 39.20 -22.23
C GLY A 104 7.13 39.88 -22.45
N HIS A 105 7.11 40.84 -23.37
CA HIS A 105 5.92 41.64 -23.71
C HIS A 105 5.24 42.32 -22.51
N GLY A 106 6.00 42.60 -21.44
CA GLY A 106 5.47 43.22 -20.21
C GLY A 106 4.73 42.27 -19.29
N HIS A 107 4.78 40.97 -19.54
CA HIS A 107 4.18 39.94 -18.70
C HIS A 107 5.18 39.45 -17.65
N LYS A 108 4.90 39.75 -16.39
CA LYS A 108 5.72 39.37 -15.23
C LYS A 108 4.87 38.62 -14.24
N GLU A 109 5.41 37.52 -13.74
CA GLU A 109 4.73 36.65 -12.76
C GLU A 109 5.69 36.20 -11.66
N LEU A 110 5.15 36.00 -10.46
CA LEU A 110 5.87 35.41 -9.35
C LEU A 110 5.95 33.91 -9.51
N TYR A 111 7.15 33.38 -9.42
CA TYR A 111 7.42 31.96 -9.59
C TYR A 111 8.13 31.38 -8.39
N ALA A 112 7.70 30.19 -7.92
CA ALA A 112 8.43 29.46 -6.89
C ALA A 112 9.77 28.96 -7.46
N THR A 113 10.86 29.31 -6.80
CA THR A 113 12.20 28.92 -7.22
C THR A 113 12.92 28.19 -6.09
N GLN A 114 14.06 27.60 -6.43
CA GLN A 114 14.99 27.02 -5.45
C GLN A 114 16.32 27.80 -5.52
N PRO A 115 16.46 28.88 -4.76
CA PRO A 115 17.72 29.62 -4.68
C PRO A 115 18.86 28.69 -4.29
N LYS A 116 20.02 28.82 -4.98
CA LYS A 116 21.21 28.01 -4.68
C LYS A 116 22.08 28.68 -3.62
N GLU A 117 22.07 30.00 -3.60
CA GLU A 117 22.87 30.80 -2.66
C GLU A 117 22.27 30.76 -1.25
N PRO A 118 23.09 30.60 -0.21
CA PRO A 118 22.63 30.65 1.18
C PRO A 118 21.93 31.99 1.49
N GLY A 119 20.88 31.93 2.30
CA GLY A 119 20.12 33.08 2.73
C GLY A 119 18.63 32.79 2.96
N ARG A 120 17.94 33.81 3.45
CA ARG A 120 16.52 33.70 3.85
C ARG A 120 15.59 33.14 2.77
N ALA A 121 15.77 33.52 1.50
CA ALA A 121 14.98 33.03 0.38
C ALA A 121 15.20 31.54 0.16
N LYS A 122 16.45 31.05 0.29
CA LYS A 122 16.75 29.63 0.20
C LYS A 122 16.12 28.84 1.34
N GLU A 123 16.28 29.32 2.57
CA GLU A 123 15.73 28.67 3.75
C GLU A 123 14.21 28.58 3.69
N ALA A 124 13.52 29.66 3.28
CA ALA A 124 12.08 29.67 3.06
C ALA A 124 11.68 28.68 1.96
N SER A 125 12.37 28.68 0.82
CA SER A 125 12.12 27.77 -0.29
C SER A 125 12.31 26.30 0.12
N ASP A 126 13.38 25.98 0.85
CA ASP A 126 13.64 24.63 1.34
C ASP A 126 12.56 24.19 2.34
N TRP A 127 12.11 25.08 3.24
CA TRP A 127 11.01 24.79 4.17
C TRP A 127 9.69 24.50 3.44
N TYR A 128 9.30 25.32 2.45
CA TYR A 128 8.10 25.11 1.66
C TYR A 128 8.18 23.88 0.77
N ARG A 129 9.37 23.47 0.34
CA ARG A 129 9.58 22.28 -0.44
C ARG A 129 9.27 21.00 0.34
N VAL A 130 9.55 20.97 1.62
CA VAL A 130 9.31 19.80 2.49
C VAL A 130 8.00 19.89 3.27
N ASN A 131 7.22 20.97 3.12
CA ASN A 131 5.98 21.18 3.87
C ASN A 131 4.81 21.66 2.98
N PRO A 132 3.63 21.05 3.05
CA PRO A 132 3.37 19.79 3.74
C PRO A 132 3.95 18.58 2.99
N HIS A 133 4.11 17.46 3.68
CA HIS A 133 4.56 16.21 3.07
C HIS A 133 3.66 15.02 3.46
N ARG A 134 3.70 13.96 2.65
CA ARG A 134 3.00 12.70 2.93
C ARG A 134 3.72 11.94 4.05
N LEU A 135 2.94 11.35 4.95
CA LEU A 135 3.45 10.44 5.96
C LEU A 135 3.59 9.02 5.42
N HIS A 136 4.70 8.38 5.73
CA HIS A 136 4.80 6.93 5.76
C HIS A 136 4.20 6.47 7.09
N LEU A 137 3.05 5.77 7.05
CA LEU A 137 2.28 5.41 8.24
C LEU A 137 2.88 4.27 9.06
N GLY A 138 3.94 3.65 8.57
CA GLY A 138 4.68 2.58 9.24
C GLY A 138 4.91 1.38 8.34
N ILE A 139 5.91 0.56 8.69
CA ILE A 139 6.22 -0.71 8.07
C ILE A 139 5.48 -1.84 8.80
N ILE A 140 4.89 -2.75 8.01
CA ILE A 140 4.34 -4.02 8.48
C ILE A 140 5.08 -5.12 7.73
N GLY A 141 5.92 -5.89 8.43
CA GLY A 141 6.77 -6.91 7.80
C GLY A 141 6.96 -8.13 8.68
N LEU A 142 7.63 -9.13 8.19
CA LEU A 142 8.09 -10.25 9.02
C LEU A 142 9.16 -9.75 9.99
N GLU A 143 9.04 -10.17 11.23
CA GLU A 143 10.11 -10.02 12.22
C GLU A 143 11.06 -11.21 12.09
N LEU A 144 12.25 -10.94 11.61
CA LEU A 144 13.27 -11.94 11.35
C LEU A 144 14.48 -11.74 12.27
N GLU A 145 15.28 -12.79 12.43
CA GLU A 145 16.57 -12.70 13.11
C GLU A 145 17.53 -11.77 12.34
N ASN A 146 18.42 -11.11 13.05
CA ASN A 146 19.34 -10.09 12.47
C ASN A 146 20.28 -10.64 11.39
N GLU A 147 20.54 -11.95 11.39
CA GLU A 147 21.42 -12.61 10.40
C GLU A 147 20.70 -12.89 9.06
N VAL A 148 19.39 -12.82 9.02
CA VAL A 148 18.62 -13.09 7.80
C VAL A 148 18.79 -11.94 6.80
N ARG A 149 19.16 -12.29 5.59
CA ARG A 149 19.40 -11.38 4.48
C ARG A 149 18.33 -11.53 3.39
N PRO A 150 18.09 -10.52 2.56
CA PRO A 150 17.19 -10.65 1.40
C PRO A 150 17.56 -11.82 0.47
N SER A 151 18.87 -12.14 0.36
CA SER A 151 19.38 -13.29 -0.43
C SER A 151 19.00 -14.67 0.12
N ASP A 152 18.56 -14.75 1.38
CA ASP A 152 18.14 -16.00 2.02
C ASP A 152 16.68 -16.35 1.63
N VAL A 153 15.96 -15.39 1.03
CA VAL A 153 14.63 -15.61 0.47
C VAL A 153 14.78 -16.25 -0.90
N GLN A 154 14.35 -17.49 -1.04
CA GLN A 154 14.52 -18.31 -2.24
C GLN A 154 13.17 -18.80 -2.75
N ASN A 155 13.17 -19.31 -3.99
CA ASN A 155 11.97 -19.89 -4.64
C ASN A 155 10.78 -18.93 -4.64
N ILE A 156 11.05 -17.66 -4.87
CA ILE A 156 10.04 -16.60 -4.86
C ILE A 156 9.05 -16.82 -6.00
N GLN A 157 7.78 -16.83 -5.66
CA GLN A 157 6.64 -16.86 -6.55
C GLN A 157 5.59 -15.92 -5.97
N GLN A 158 5.56 -14.69 -6.44
CA GLN A 158 4.58 -13.70 -6.02
C GLN A 158 3.72 -13.30 -7.21
N SER A 159 2.42 -13.14 -7.00
CA SER A 159 1.49 -12.65 -8.02
C SER A 159 0.44 -11.76 -7.39
N LEU A 160 0.00 -10.76 -8.13
CA LEU A 160 -1.21 -10.01 -7.81
C LEU A 160 -2.37 -10.55 -8.66
N ASP A 161 -3.31 -11.20 -8.00
CA ASP A 161 -4.60 -11.54 -8.59
C ASP A 161 -5.45 -10.27 -8.69
N MET A 162 -5.44 -9.65 -9.87
CA MET A 162 -6.15 -8.38 -10.10
C MET A 162 -7.67 -8.54 -10.10
N TRP A 163 -8.18 -9.74 -10.36
CA TRP A 163 -9.61 -10.02 -10.32
C TRP A 163 -10.19 -9.98 -8.90
N ASN A 164 -9.35 -10.35 -7.91
CA ASN A 164 -9.75 -10.41 -6.50
C ASN A 164 -9.03 -9.35 -5.63
N GLY A 165 -8.04 -8.65 -6.17
CA GLY A 165 -7.27 -7.66 -5.42
C GLY A 165 -6.39 -8.28 -4.33
N ILE A 166 -5.80 -9.47 -4.60
CA ILE A 166 -5.02 -10.24 -3.63
C ILE A 166 -3.60 -10.44 -4.11
N ILE A 167 -2.62 -10.09 -3.30
CA ILE A 167 -1.24 -10.52 -3.51
C ILE A 167 -1.02 -11.87 -2.84
N ASN A 168 -0.54 -12.83 -3.61
CA ASN A 168 -0.14 -14.15 -3.15
C ASN A 168 1.39 -14.27 -3.25
N SER A 169 2.05 -14.52 -2.13
CA SER A 169 3.51 -14.64 -2.06
C SER A 169 3.91 -15.99 -1.50
N ARG A 170 4.66 -16.76 -2.28
CA ARG A 170 5.24 -18.03 -1.86
C ARG A 170 6.74 -17.92 -1.96
N PHE A 171 7.44 -18.36 -0.94
CA PHE A 171 8.90 -18.36 -0.91
C PHE A 171 9.41 -19.34 0.14
N THR A 172 10.71 -19.57 0.14
CA THR A 172 11.41 -20.38 1.15
C THR A 172 12.40 -19.48 1.88
N LEU A 173 12.40 -19.54 3.20
CA LEU A 173 13.34 -18.84 4.05
C LEU A 173 13.99 -19.86 5.01
N LYS A 174 15.31 -20.01 4.97
CA LYS A 174 16.04 -21.03 5.76
C LYS A 174 15.35 -22.40 5.68
N GLU A 175 15.07 -22.87 4.47
CA GLU A 175 14.38 -24.14 4.17
C GLU A 175 12.92 -24.24 4.62
N THR A 176 12.39 -23.21 5.28
CA THR A 176 10.99 -23.16 5.69
C THR A 176 10.15 -22.51 4.59
N PRO A 177 9.14 -23.21 4.04
CA PRO A 177 8.22 -22.61 3.08
C PRO A 177 7.23 -21.66 3.78
N TYR A 178 7.01 -20.52 3.14
CA TYR A 178 6.03 -19.50 3.52
C TYR A 178 5.00 -19.32 2.41
N HIS A 179 3.76 -19.09 2.80
CA HIS A 179 2.71 -18.56 1.92
C HIS A 179 2.03 -17.41 2.63
N ILE A 180 2.11 -16.23 2.03
CA ILE A 180 1.49 -15.00 2.56
C ILE A 180 0.49 -14.48 1.53
N GLN A 181 -0.71 -14.17 2.00
CA GLN A 181 -1.75 -13.50 1.23
C GLN A 181 -1.98 -12.13 1.84
N THR A 182 -2.01 -11.10 1.00
CA THR A 182 -2.20 -9.70 1.44
C THR A 182 -3.28 -9.04 0.60
N VAL A 183 -4.23 -8.40 1.28
CA VAL A 183 -5.37 -7.72 0.68
C VAL A 183 -5.58 -6.35 1.32
N CYS A 184 -6.20 -5.43 0.59
CA CYS A 184 -6.65 -4.14 1.10
C CYS A 184 -8.18 -4.09 1.14
N HIS A 185 -8.75 -3.50 2.19
CA HIS A 185 -10.18 -3.24 2.25
C HIS A 185 -10.56 -2.11 1.27
N PRO A 186 -11.66 -2.24 0.50
CA PRO A 186 -11.99 -1.27 -0.55
C PRO A 186 -12.43 0.12 -0.04
N GLU A 187 -12.88 0.22 1.23
CA GLU A 187 -13.45 1.47 1.79
C GLU A 187 -12.77 1.90 3.10
N ARG A 188 -11.76 1.15 3.56
CA ARG A 188 -11.03 1.46 4.81
C ARG A 188 -9.54 1.45 4.54
N ASP A 189 -8.80 2.30 5.19
CA ASP A 189 -7.33 2.28 5.18
C ASP A 189 -6.84 1.11 6.02
N MET A 190 -7.03 -0.08 5.49
CA MET A 190 -6.82 -1.34 6.19
C MET A 190 -6.23 -2.39 5.26
N ILE A 191 -5.18 -3.04 5.73
CA ILE A 191 -4.71 -4.28 5.14
C ILE A 191 -5.12 -5.46 6.00
N ALA A 192 -5.27 -6.62 5.37
CA ALA A 192 -5.35 -7.90 6.04
C ALA A 192 -4.32 -8.85 5.43
N ALA A 193 -3.70 -9.66 6.27
CA ALA A 193 -2.75 -10.66 5.81
C ALA A 193 -3.00 -12.02 6.47
N ARG A 194 -2.77 -13.08 5.69
CA ARG A 194 -2.78 -14.47 6.14
C ARG A 194 -1.42 -15.07 5.88
N LEU A 195 -0.80 -15.55 6.94
CA LEU A 195 0.50 -16.21 6.90
C LEU A 195 0.31 -17.72 7.11
N SER A 196 1.02 -18.52 6.34
CA SER A 196 1.08 -19.97 6.49
C SER A 196 2.54 -20.38 6.43
N ALA A 197 3.07 -20.90 7.53
CA ALA A 197 4.45 -21.39 7.64
C ALA A 197 4.53 -22.45 8.71
N ARG A 198 5.48 -23.39 8.58
CA ARG A 198 5.67 -24.45 9.58
C ARG A 198 6.01 -23.88 10.96
N GLN A 199 6.79 -22.80 10.98
CA GLN A 199 7.07 -21.99 12.15
C GLN A 199 6.81 -20.53 11.75
N PRO A 200 5.74 -19.91 12.24
CA PRO A 200 5.39 -18.54 11.86
C PRO A 200 6.43 -17.58 12.45
N ALA A 201 6.86 -16.66 11.61
CA ALA A 201 7.62 -15.51 12.07
C ALA A 201 6.71 -14.51 12.78
N GLY A 202 7.26 -13.70 13.68
CA GLY A 202 6.58 -12.53 14.21
C GLY A 202 6.29 -11.52 13.11
N ILE A 203 5.36 -10.62 13.40
CA ILE A 203 5.02 -9.50 12.53
C ILE A 203 5.50 -8.23 13.20
N LYS A 204 6.41 -7.50 12.54
CA LYS A 204 6.88 -6.19 12.98
C LYS A 204 5.95 -5.09 12.53
N PHE A 205 5.77 -4.09 13.39
CA PHE A 205 5.16 -2.80 13.14
C PHE A 205 6.18 -1.75 13.56
N HIS A 206 6.79 -1.07 12.60
CA HIS A 206 7.83 -0.09 12.86
C HIS A 206 7.44 1.25 12.26
N PHE A 207 7.53 2.31 13.06
CA PHE A 207 7.02 3.62 12.71
C PHE A 207 8.16 4.64 12.64
N PRO A 208 8.32 5.36 11.52
CA PRO A 208 9.37 6.34 11.34
C PRO A 208 8.96 7.73 11.81
N TYR A 209 9.96 8.62 11.94
CA TYR A 209 9.77 10.05 11.90
C TYR A 209 9.94 10.54 10.45
N PRO A 210 9.10 11.48 9.94
CA PRO A 210 9.21 11.94 8.57
C PRO A 210 10.41 12.83 8.35
N THR A 211 10.95 12.86 7.12
CA THR A 211 11.98 13.80 6.68
C THR A 211 11.44 14.91 5.77
N GLY A 212 10.27 14.69 5.17
CA GLY A 212 9.74 15.51 4.08
C GLY A 212 10.52 15.33 2.77
N GLY A 213 11.37 14.31 2.67
CA GLY A 213 12.11 13.95 1.45
C GLY A 213 11.15 13.59 0.32
N HIS A 214 11.63 13.68 -0.92
CA HIS A 214 10.86 13.34 -2.13
C HIS A 214 11.69 12.53 -3.13
N CYS A 215 12.90 12.13 -2.72
CA CYS A 215 13.82 11.31 -3.52
C CYS A 215 14.19 9.99 -2.84
N ASP A 216 13.56 9.68 -1.70
CA ASP A 216 13.81 8.50 -0.89
C ASP A 216 12.49 8.02 -0.23
N ASP A 217 12.58 7.18 0.79
CA ASP A 217 11.44 6.70 1.59
C ASP A 217 10.82 7.79 2.49
N ALA A 218 11.36 8.99 2.49
CA ALA A 218 10.97 10.14 3.32
C ALA A 218 10.95 9.86 4.84
N CYS A 219 11.77 8.93 5.30
CA CYS A 219 11.76 8.38 6.65
C CYS A 219 13.10 8.55 7.36
N ASN A 220 13.03 8.88 8.65
CA ASN A 220 14.14 8.74 9.58
C ASN A 220 13.77 7.71 10.65
N TRP A 221 14.33 6.52 10.53
CA TRP A 221 14.08 5.37 11.40
C TRP A 221 14.80 5.44 12.74
N GLU A 222 15.79 6.34 12.86
CA GLU A 222 16.62 6.51 14.05
C GLU A 222 16.16 7.67 14.96
N ALA A 223 15.25 8.52 14.50
CA ALA A 223 14.80 9.71 15.23
C ALA A 223 13.74 9.39 16.30
N ASN A 224 13.95 8.36 17.11
CA ASN A 224 12.98 7.83 18.07
C ASN A 224 12.64 8.80 19.21
N ASP A 225 13.43 9.82 19.42
CA ASP A 225 13.20 10.90 20.40
C ASP A 225 12.23 11.98 19.93
N LYS A 226 11.95 12.06 18.61
CA LYS A 226 11.09 13.11 18.02
C LYS A 226 9.61 12.71 17.90
N HIS A 227 9.29 11.45 18.16
CA HIS A 227 7.93 10.94 18.03
C HIS A 227 7.68 9.80 19.01
N SER A 228 6.42 9.43 19.17
CA SER A 228 6.07 8.34 20.07
C SER A 228 4.94 7.46 19.52
N THR A 229 4.98 6.20 19.91
CA THR A 229 3.89 5.24 19.72
C THR A 229 3.45 4.75 21.09
N THR A 230 2.20 4.97 21.45
CA THR A 230 1.65 4.57 22.74
C THR A 230 0.60 3.49 22.56
N LEU A 231 0.69 2.39 23.30
CA LEU A 231 -0.38 1.40 23.39
C LEU A 231 -1.55 2.01 24.19
N VAL A 232 -2.69 2.22 23.52
CA VAL A 232 -3.87 2.85 24.11
C VAL A 232 -4.80 1.82 24.74
N SER A 233 -4.98 0.70 24.05
CA SER A 233 -5.76 -0.44 24.54
C SER A 233 -5.23 -1.74 23.96
N GLU A 234 -5.41 -2.83 24.70
CA GLU A 234 -5.09 -4.19 24.30
C GLU A 234 -6.16 -5.13 24.83
N ASP A 235 -6.66 -5.99 23.96
CA ASP A 235 -7.57 -7.08 24.25
C ASP A 235 -6.92 -8.42 23.88
N ALA A 236 -7.66 -9.52 24.04
CA ALA A 236 -7.14 -10.85 23.71
C ALA A 236 -6.74 -11.01 22.23
N GLN A 237 -7.36 -10.25 21.32
CA GLN A 237 -7.18 -10.37 19.87
C GLN A 237 -7.08 -9.02 19.18
N SER A 238 -6.84 -7.94 19.89
CA SER A 238 -6.66 -6.62 19.30
C SER A 238 -5.81 -5.70 20.16
N ALA A 239 -5.22 -4.71 19.51
CA ALA A 239 -4.51 -3.61 20.16
C ALA A 239 -4.68 -2.32 19.36
N VAL A 240 -4.73 -1.20 20.06
CA VAL A 240 -4.77 0.13 19.48
C VAL A 240 -3.52 0.89 19.86
N LEU A 241 -2.76 1.30 18.88
CA LEU A 241 -1.59 2.16 19.03
C LEU A 241 -1.95 3.59 18.63
N LYS A 242 -1.51 4.55 19.41
CA LYS A 242 -1.57 5.98 19.07
C LYS A 242 -0.18 6.47 18.67
N ARG A 243 -0.10 7.05 17.50
CA ARG A 243 1.09 7.71 16.98
C ARG A 243 1.00 9.21 17.22
N THR A 244 2.09 9.80 17.67
CA THR A 244 2.21 11.25 17.86
C THR A 244 3.53 11.74 17.26
N LEU A 245 3.44 12.69 16.33
CA LEU A 245 4.56 13.32 15.62
C LEU A 245 4.28 14.82 15.59
N ASP A 246 5.04 15.63 16.33
CA ASP A 246 4.78 17.07 16.47
C ASP A 246 3.29 17.35 16.79
N ALA A 247 2.59 18.07 15.92
CA ALA A 247 1.16 18.36 16.04
C ALA A 247 0.26 17.28 15.41
N THR A 248 0.84 16.28 14.74
CA THR A 248 0.09 15.23 14.03
C THR A 248 -0.10 14.01 14.90
N THR A 249 -1.32 13.49 14.91
CA THR A 249 -1.67 12.26 15.62
C THR A 249 -2.50 11.36 14.71
N TYR A 250 -2.24 10.05 14.75
CA TYR A 250 -3.09 9.05 14.12
C TYR A 250 -3.10 7.75 14.94
N TYR A 251 -3.99 6.82 14.58
CA TYR A 251 -4.18 5.57 15.30
C TYR A 251 -3.97 4.38 14.38
N VAL A 252 -3.44 3.31 14.94
CA VAL A 252 -3.23 2.03 14.28
C VAL A 252 -3.93 0.96 15.10
N THR A 253 -4.99 0.37 14.53
CA THR A 253 -5.70 -0.76 15.14
C THR A 253 -5.18 -2.05 14.50
N ILE A 254 -4.60 -2.91 15.33
CA ILE A 254 -4.10 -4.22 14.93
C ILE A 254 -5.05 -5.24 15.54
N SER A 255 -5.56 -6.19 14.74
CA SER A 255 -6.32 -7.31 15.26
C SER A 255 -5.88 -8.61 14.63
N TRP A 256 -6.12 -9.73 15.30
CA TRP A 256 -5.68 -11.04 14.87
C TRP A 256 -6.64 -12.15 15.27
N GLU A 257 -6.56 -13.26 14.56
CA GLU A 257 -7.30 -14.48 14.87
C GLU A 257 -6.32 -15.53 15.40
N GLY A 258 -6.73 -16.26 16.43
CA GLY A 258 -5.87 -17.24 17.10
C GLY A 258 -5.08 -16.65 18.27
N ALA A 259 -4.08 -17.38 18.73
CA ALA A 259 -3.27 -16.96 19.87
C ALA A 259 -2.00 -16.20 19.37
N ALA A 260 -1.87 -14.96 19.81
CA ALA A 260 -0.68 -14.15 19.57
C ALA A 260 -0.47 -13.15 20.71
N LYS A 261 0.71 -12.54 20.76
CA LYS A 261 1.05 -11.53 21.75
C LYS A 261 1.76 -10.36 21.10
N LEU A 262 1.20 -9.15 21.28
CA LEU A 262 1.85 -7.90 20.88
C LEU A 262 2.81 -7.47 21.99
N ARG A 263 4.00 -7.02 21.60
CA ARG A 263 4.99 -6.44 22.52
C ARG A 263 5.73 -5.30 21.87
N GLU A 264 5.99 -4.26 22.64
CA GLU A 264 6.98 -3.26 22.26
C GLU A 264 8.38 -3.87 22.40
N LYS A 265 9.13 -3.88 21.30
CA LYS A 265 10.52 -4.38 21.25
C LYS A 265 11.51 -3.25 21.53
N SER A 266 11.22 -2.07 21.00
CA SER A 266 11.94 -0.82 21.25
C SER A 266 11.02 0.36 20.92
N ALA A 267 11.46 1.58 21.19
CA ALA A 267 10.69 2.78 20.88
C ALA A 267 10.17 2.76 19.45
N ASN A 268 8.86 2.94 19.27
CA ASN A 268 8.16 2.96 18.00
C ASN A 268 8.21 1.63 17.20
N TYR A 269 8.61 0.54 17.83
CA TYR A 269 8.76 -0.79 17.21
C TYR A 269 8.02 -1.85 18.02
N PHE A 270 7.01 -2.46 17.42
CA PHE A 270 6.18 -3.49 18.04
C PHE A 270 6.27 -4.79 17.27
N VAL A 271 6.14 -5.90 17.96
CA VAL A 271 6.14 -7.25 17.38
C VAL A 271 4.93 -8.03 17.87
N LEU A 272 4.14 -8.52 16.93
CA LEU A 272 3.06 -9.46 17.18
C LEU A 272 3.60 -10.86 16.90
N THR A 273 3.63 -11.70 17.93
CA THR A 273 4.20 -13.05 17.87
C THR A 273 3.07 -14.09 17.92
N PRO A 274 2.72 -14.73 16.79
CA PRO A 274 1.73 -15.80 16.74
C PRO A 274 2.30 -17.13 17.26
N THR A 275 1.40 -18.03 17.64
CA THR A 275 1.76 -19.41 18.04
C THR A 275 1.40 -20.46 16.99
N ASP A 276 0.46 -20.14 16.12
CA ASP A 276 -0.10 -21.07 15.16
C ASP A 276 0.63 -21.01 13.80
N SER A 277 0.71 -22.14 13.11
CA SER A 277 1.32 -22.26 11.78
C SER A 277 0.53 -21.55 10.67
N VAL A 278 -0.74 -21.27 10.90
CA VAL A 278 -1.59 -20.42 10.07
C VAL A 278 -2.10 -19.29 10.96
N PHE A 279 -1.81 -18.08 10.57
CA PHE A 279 -2.12 -16.89 11.33
C PHE A 279 -2.69 -15.80 10.43
N THR A 280 -3.71 -15.09 10.92
CA THR A 280 -4.29 -13.95 10.23
C THR A 280 -4.27 -12.71 11.11
N PHE A 281 -4.05 -11.57 10.49
CA PHE A 281 -4.19 -10.28 11.15
C PHE A 281 -4.73 -9.21 10.21
N THR A 282 -5.29 -8.16 10.78
CA THR A 282 -5.64 -6.93 10.09
C THR A 282 -4.92 -5.74 10.74
N CYS A 283 -4.65 -4.71 9.95
CA CYS A 283 -4.06 -3.47 10.44
C CYS A 283 -4.76 -2.30 9.77
N GLN A 284 -5.45 -1.48 10.56
CA GLN A 284 -6.19 -0.31 10.11
C GLN A 284 -5.53 0.96 10.60
N PHE A 285 -5.46 1.98 9.72
CA PHE A 285 -4.95 3.32 10.03
C PHE A 285 -6.09 4.32 10.01
N THR A 286 -6.17 5.19 11.01
CA THR A 286 -7.22 6.21 11.10
C THR A 286 -6.69 7.53 11.68
N PRO A 287 -7.12 8.69 11.17
CA PRO A 287 -6.68 10.00 11.70
C PRO A 287 -7.22 10.27 13.11
N GLN A 288 -8.25 9.55 13.53
CA GLN A 288 -8.88 9.67 14.85
C GLN A 288 -9.12 8.27 15.44
N ALA A 289 -9.30 8.20 16.75
CA ALA A 289 -9.67 6.95 17.39
C ALA A 289 -10.99 6.42 16.78
N SER A 290 -10.97 5.15 16.37
CA SER A 290 -12.10 4.52 15.70
C SER A 290 -12.78 3.54 16.62
N ALA A 291 -14.12 3.59 16.66
CA ALA A 291 -14.97 2.57 17.28
C ALA A 291 -15.56 1.61 16.21
N ALA A 292 -15.04 1.64 15.00
CA ALA A 292 -15.52 0.76 13.92
C ALA A 292 -15.28 -0.72 14.28
N PRO A 293 -16.17 -1.62 13.84
CA PRO A 293 -15.99 -3.05 14.07
C PRO A 293 -14.64 -3.53 13.51
N ILE A 294 -13.99 -4.41 14.29
CA ILE A 294 -12.83 -5.17 13.84
C ILE A 294 -13.31 -6.16 12.78
N LEU A 295 -12.56 -6.23 11.68
CA LEU A 295 -12.83 -7.17 10.61
C LEU A 295 -11.80 -8.30 10.63
N THR A 296 -12.23 -9.51 10.29
CA THR A 296 -11.38 -10.67 10.06
C THR A 296 -10.71 -10.58 8.68
N PHE A 297 -9.65 -11.39 8.48
CA PHE A 297 -9.05 -11.55 7.15
C PHE A 297 -10.07 -11.94 6.09
N ALA A 298 -10.97 -12.88 6.42
CA ALA A 298 -11.98 -13.38 5.47
C ALA A 298 -12.96 -12.29 5.03
N GLU A 299 -13.39 -11.43 5.96
CA GLU A 299 -14.30 -10.31 5.65
C GLU A 299 -13.63 -9.28 4.75
N VAL A 300 -12.36 -8.92 5.02
CA VAL A 300 -11.59 -7.99 4.17
C VAL A 300 -11.35 -8.61 2.79
N GLN A 301 -11.01 -9.89 2.71
CA GLN A 301 -10.82 -10.60 1.44
C GLN A 301 -12.10 -10.62 0.62
N GLN A 302 -13.25 -10.92 1.25
CA GLN A 302 -14.54 -10.93 0.57
C GLN A 302 -14.91 -9.54 0.04
N ALA A 303 -14.70 -8.49 0.85
CA ALA A 303 -14.96 -7.12 0.45
C ALA A 303 -14.07 -6.69 -0.74
N SER A 304 -12.76 -7.00 -0.70
CA SER A 304 -11.82 -6.76 -1.79
C SER A 304 -12.26 -7.45 -3.08
N SER A 305 -12.51 -8.78 -3.00
CA SER A 305 -12.91 -9.57 -4.17
C SER A 305 -14.22 -9.05 -4.79
N GLY A 306 -15.21 -8.73 -3.98
CA GLY A 306 -16.47 -8.17 -4.47
C GLY A 306 -16.29 -6.81 -5.17
N HIS A 307 -15.45 -5.94 -4.60
CA HIS A 307 -15.13 -4.64 -5.18
C HIS A 307 -14.45 -4.78 -6.55
N TRP A 308 -13.37 -5.56 -6.64
CA TRP A 308 -12.59 -5.68 -7.87
C TRP A 308 -13.34 -6.43 -8.97
N GLN A 309 -14.10 -7.48 -8.64
CA GLN A 309 -14.97 -8.16 -9.60
C GLN A 309 -16.01 -7.20 -10.18
N ASN A 310 -16.64 -6.36 -9.35
CA ASN A 310 -17.57 -5.34 -9.83
C ASN A 310 -16.88 -4.26 -10.68
N TYR A 311 -15.63 -3.91 -10.36
CA TYR A 311 -14.86 -2.94 -11.15
C TYR A 311 -14.53 -3.46 -12.56
N TRP A 312 -14.22 -4.75 -12.69
CA TRP A 312 -13.83 -5.36 -13.96
C TRP A 312 -15.03 -5.78 -14.84
N THR A 313 -16.20 -5.99 -14.27
CA THR A 313 -17.42 -6.40 -15.01
C THR A 313 -18.25 -5.22 -15.47
#